data_8279659d3dc0283e61a28099aa0a05ab
#
_entry.id   8279659d3dc0283e61a28099aa0a05ab
#
_cell.length_a   1.000
_cell.length_b   1.000
_cell.length_c   1.000
_cell.angle_alpha   90.00
_cell.angle_beta   90.00
_cell.angle_gamma   90.00
#
_symmetry.space_group_name_H-M   'P 1'
#
loop_
_entity.id
_entity.type
_entity.pdbx_description
1 polymer ?
#
loop_
_entity_poly.entity_id
_entity_poly.type
_entity_poly.pdbx_seq_one_letter_code
_entity_poly.pdbx_strand_id
1 'polypeptide(L)'
;MATEKTLDDLFLDTLKDIYFAEKQILKALPKMARAAQSEEGKQGFLHHRDETQGQIERLEEVFELLGKNARGKTCEAIQGIIAEAEEIMDEFKGTAALDAGLISSAQAVEHYEIARYGTLIAWARQIGLDKAVPLLQANLDEEAATDKKLTKLAETAANPKAKKAA
;
A
#
# COMPACT_ATOMS: atom_id res chain seq x y z
N MET A 1 -3.40 -33.93 17.91
CA MET A 1 -4.22 -32.75 18.12
C MET A 1 -3.56 -31.56 17.42
N ALA A 2 -4.32 -30.75 16.72
CA ALA A 2 -3.78 -29.50 16.16
C ALA A 2 -3.38 -28.59 17.33
N THR A 3 -2.18 -28.02 17.27
CA THR A 3 -1.75 -26.99 18.22
C THR A 3 -2.61 -25.74 18.03
N GLU A 4 -3.03 -25.15 19.13
CA GLU A 4 -3.79 -23.91 19.09
C GLU A 4 -2.96 -22.80 18.41
N LYS A 5 -3.60 -22.05 17.49
CA LYS A 5 -2.97 -20.91 16.83
C LYS A 5 -2.75 -19.78 17.82
N THR A 6 -1.56 -19.18 17.78
CA THR A 6 -1.13 -18.13 18.68
C THR A 6 -1.10 -16.75 18.02
N LEU A 7 -0.85 -15.71 18.80
CA LEU A 7 -0.63 -14.35 18.26
C LEU A 7 0.63 -14.29 17.40
N ASP A 8 1.67 -15.08 17.74
CA ASP A 8 2.87 -15.19 16.89
C ASP A 8 2.54 -15.75 15.50
N ASP A 9 1.68 -16.77 15.44
CA ASP A 9 1.20 -17.33 14.16
C ASP A 9 0.41 -16.32 13.36
N LEU A 10 -0.46 -15.55 14.02
CA LEU A 10 -1.25 -14.51 13.36
C LEU A 10 -0.38 -13.34 12.89
N PHE A 11 0.62 -12.94 13.67
CA PHE A 11 1.61 -11.95 13.26
C PHE A 11 2.34 -12.39 11.99
N LEU A 12 2.87 -13.61 11.96
CA LEU A 12 3.57 -14.15 10.79
C LEU A 12 2.65 -14.24 9.57
N ASP A 13 1.41 -14.68 9.76
CA ASP A 13 0.42 -14.77 8.68
C ASP A 13 0.11 -13.39 8.08
N THR A 14 -0.08 -12.39 8.94
CA THR A 14 -0.34 -11.00 8.50
C THR A 14 0.90 -10.35 7.89
N LEU A 15 2.09 -10.66 8.38
CA LEU A 15 3.35 -10.22 7.78
C LEU A 15 3.51 -10.75 6.35
N LYS A 16 3.18 -12.02 6.12
CA LYS A 16 3.17 -12.63 4.78
C LYS A 16 2.15 -11.99 3.86
N ASP A 17 0.98 -11.63 4.40
CA ASP A 17 -0.09 -10.94 3.67
C ASP A 17 0.36 -9.56 3.18
N ILE A 18 0.91 -8.73 4.07
CA ILE A 18 1.38 -7.39 3.69
C ILE A 18 2.61 -7.44 2.77
N TYR A 19 3.49 -8.41 2.94
CA TYR A 19 4.64 -8.62 2.05
C TYR A 19 4.20 -8.94 0.61
N PHE A 20 3.20 -9.80 0.45
CA PHE A 20 2.57 -10.05 -0.84
C PHE A 20 1.93 -8.77 -1.39
N ALA A 21 1.18 -8.05 -0.57
CA ALA A 21 0.51 -6.82 -0.96
C ALA A 21 1.50 -5.78 -1.49
N GLU A 22 2.58 -5.52 -0.78
CA GLU A 22 3.63 -4.57 -1.19
C GLU A 22 4.23 -4.94 -2.56
N LYS A 23 4.47 -6.22 -2.81
CA LYS A 23 4.98 -6.68 -4.11
C LYS A 23 3.98 -6.48 -5.25
N GLN A 24 2.69 -6.64 -4.99
CA GLN A 24 1.65 -6.35 -5.98
C GLN A 24 1.53 -4.86 -6.24
N ILE A 25 1.60 -4.04 -5.21
CA ILE A 25 1.59 -2.58 -5.30
C ILE A 25 2.79 -2.09 -6.13
N LEU A 26 3.99 -2.62 -5.86
CA LEU A 26 5.20 -2.30 -6.62
C LEU A 26 5.02 -2.51 -8.13
N LYS A 27 4.27 -3.55 -8.53
CA LYS A 27 3.94 -3.83 -9.94
C LYS A 27 2.84 -2.94 -10.49
N ALA A 28 1.88 -2.54 -9.66
CA ALA A 28 0.73 -1.74 -10.08
C ALA A 28 1.08 -0.26 -10.27
N LEU A 29 1.94 0.29 -9.44
CA LEU A 29 2.30 1.72 -9.45
C LEU A 29 2.84 2.23 -10.79
N PRO A 30 3.73 1.53 -11.52
CA PRO A 30 4.14 1.96 -12.85
C PRO A 30 2.98 2.05 -13.86
N LYS A 31 2.00 1.16 -13.76
CA LYS A 31 0.80 1.19 -14.62
C LYS A 31 -0.04 2.43 -14.32
N MET A 32 -0.25 2.73 -13.03
CA MET A 32 -0.98 3.92 -12.59
C MET A 32 -0.26 5.21 -13.04
N ALA A 33 1.07 5.25 -12.92
CA ALA A 33 1.87 6.39 -13.38
C ALA A 33 1.73 6.62 -14.88
N ARG A 34 1.70 5.56 -15.69
CA ARG A 34 1.49 5.66 -17.15
C ARG A 34 0.07 6.09 -17.51
N ALA A 35 -0.91 5.68 -16.72
CA ALA A 35 -2.32 6.04 -16.95
C ALA A 35 -2.62 7.47 -16.53
N ALA A 36 -1.98 7.99 -15.49
CA ALA A 36 -2.19 9.34 -15.00
C ALA A 36 -1.97 10.39 -16.08
N GLN A 37 -2.86 11.39 -16.12
CA GLN A 37 -2.80 12.46 -17.14
C GLN A 37 -1.96 13.65 -16.67
N SER A 38 -1.96 13.95 -15.37
CA SER A 38 -1.15 15.03 -14.81
C SER A 38 0.27 14.58 -14.54
N GLU A 39 1.24 15.47 -14.79
CA GLU A 39 2.65 15.20 -14.49
C GLU A 39 2.87 15.01 -12.98
N GLU A 40 2.18 15.79 -12.15
CA GLU A 40 2.23 15.70 -10.70
C GLU A 40 1.75 14.33 -10.20
N GLY A 41 0.65 13.81 -10.77
CA GLY A 41 0.15 12.46 -10.49
C GLY A 41 1.15 11.38 -10.88
N LYS A 42 1.73 11.48 -12.08
CA LYS A 42 2.77 10.53 -12.55
C LYS A 42 3.96 10.48 -11.60
N GLN A 43 4.49 11.64 -11.24
CA GLN A 43 5.65 11.72 -10.35
C GLN A 43 5.30 11.23 -8.94
N GLY A 44 4.10 11.49 -8.46
CA GLY A 44 3.60 10.98 -7.19
C GLY A 44 3.60 9.44 -7.15
N PHE A 45 3.07 8.78 -8.17
CA PHE A 45 3.06 7.32 -8.26
C PHE A 45 4.46 6.71 -8.42
N LEU A 46 5.35 7.34 -9.17
CA LEU A 46 6.74 6.89 -9.31
C LEU A 46 7.53 7.04 -8.00
N HIS A 47 7.32 8.13 -7.27
CA HIS A 47 7.92 8.31 -5.94
C HIS A 47 7.42 7.24 -4.95
N HIS A 48 6.11 6.99 -4.94
CA HIS A 48 5.53 5.94 -4.11
C HIS A 48 6.10 4.55 -4.47
N ARG A 49 6.33 4.28 -5.74
CA ARG A 49 7.01 3.03 -6.16
C ARG A 49 8.37 2.88 -5.49
N ASP A 50 9.17 3.94 -5.45
CA ASP A 50 10.50 3.90 -4.85
C ASP A 50 10.42 3.71 -3.32
N GLU A 51 9.45 4.35 -2.65
CA GLU A 51 9.16 4.12 -1.24
C GLU A 51 8.74 2.66 -0.98
N THR A 52 7.89 2.10 -1.83
CA THR A 52 7.42 0.70 -1.74
C THR A 52 8.56 -0.29 -1.80
N GLN A 53 9.57 -0.05 -2.63
CA GLN A 53 10.78 -0.89 -2.67
C GLN A 53 11.49 -0.90 -1.31
N GLY A 54 11.67 0.24 -0.69
CA GLY A 54 12.26 0.35 0.66
C GLY A 54 11.40 -0.31 1.74
N GLN A 55 10.10 -0.24 1.62
CA GLN A 55 9.16 -0.91 2.52
C GLN A 55 9.27 -2.43 2.44
N ILE A 56 9.41 -2.98 1.24
CA ILE A 56 9.66 -4.41 1.03
C ILE A 56 10.96 -4.84 1.72
N GLU A 57 12.02 -4.09 1.58
CA GLU A 57 13.31 -4.37 2.22
C GLU A 57 13.20 -4.39 3.75
N ARG A 58 12.47 -3.43 4.35
CA ARG A 58 12.21 -3.42 5.79
C ARG A 58 11.39 -4.63 6.25
N LEU A 59 10.41 -5.08 5.45
CA LEU A 59 9.67 -6.31 5.75
C LEU A 59 10.57 -7.54 5.71
N GLU A 60 11.50 -7.60 4.77
CA GLU A 60 12.49 -8.69 4.70
C GLU A 60 13.36 -8.72 5.97
N GLU A 61 13.76 -7.55 6.49
CA GLU A 61 14.46 -7.47 7.77
C GLU A 61 13.59 -7.98 8.94
N VAL A 62 12.29 -7.72 8.93
CA VAL A 62 11.37 -8.26 9.94
C VAL A 62 11.31 -9.80 9.88
N PHE A 63 11.27 -10.38 8.67
CA PHE A 63 11.38 -11.83 8.52
C PHE A 63 12.69 -12.38 9.07
N GLU A 64 13.80 -11.70 8.85
CA GLU A 64 15.12 -12.09 9.42
C GLU A 64 15.08 -12.09 10.96
N LEU A 65 14.47 -11.08 11.58
CA LEU A 65 14.29 -11.02 13.03
C LEU A 65 13.50 -12.21 13.60
N LEU A 66 12.60 -12.77 12.81
CA LEU A 66 11.84 -13.98 13.13
C LEU A 66 12.60 -15.28 12.82
N GLY A 67 13.78 -15.21 12.20
CA GLY A 67 14.50 -16.38 11.70
C GLY A 67 13.76 -17.11 10.58
N LYS A 68 12.98 -16.38 9.79
CA LYS A 68 12.17 -16.90 8.69
C LYS A 68 12.62 -16.33 7.35
N ASN A 69 12.47 -17.13 6.29
CA ASN A 69 12.64 -16.62 4.93
C ASN A 69 11.44 -15.72 4.56
N ALA A 70 11.73 -14.61 3.89
CA ALA A 70 10.70 -13.71 3.38
C ALA A 70 9.83 -14.44 2.33
N ARG A 71 8.54 -14.57 2.62
CA ARG A 71 7.59 -15.28 1.78
C ARG A 71 6.21 -14.66 1.91
N GLY A 72 5.58 -14.38 0.76
CA GLY A 72 4.21 -13.88 0.71
C GLY A 72 3.15 -14.96 0.86
N LYS A 73 2.00 -14.54 1.32
CA LYS A 73 0.73 -15.24 1.26
C LYS A 73 -0.22 -14.40 0.42
N THR A 74 -0.99 -15.02 -0.48
CA THR A 74 -1.96 -14.30 -1.32
C THR A 74 -2.86 -13.40 -0.47
N CYS A 75 -2.87 -12.12 -0.78
CA CYS A 75 -3.71 -11.12 -0.15
C CYS A 75 -4.91 -10.82 -1.05
N GLU A 76 -6.06 -11.35 -0.71
CA GLU A 76 -7.31 -11.15 -1.46
C GLU A 76 -7.72 -9.68 -1.45
N ALA A 77 -7.49 -8.97 -0.36
CA ALA A 77 -7.84 -7.56 -0.23
C ALA A 77 -7.08 -6.71 -1.25
N ILE A 78 -5.76 -6.84 -1.35
CA ILE A 78 -4.97 -6.05 -2.29
C ILE A 78 -5.27 -6.41 -3.74
N GLN A 79 -5.51 -7.67 -4.04
CA GLN A 79 -5.91 -8.10 -5.38
C GLN A 79 -7.22 -7.44 -5.79
N GLY A 80 -8.21 -7.35 -4.89
CA GLY A 80 -9.48 -6.68 -5.13
C GLY A 80 -9.30 -5.17 -5.33
N ILE A 81 -8.50 -4.50 -4.50
CA ILE A 81 -8.24 -3.07 -4.63
C ILE A 81 -7.55 -2.75 -5.96
N ILE A 82 -6.56 -3.55 -6.36
CA ILE A 82 -5.86 -3.39 -7.64
C ILE A 82 -6.80 -3.65 -8.81
N ALA A 83 -7.67 -4.67 -8.73
CA ALA A 83 -8.66 -4.95 -9.77
C ALA A 83 -9.62 -3.75 -9.98
N GLU A 84 -10.10 -3.14 -8.90
CA GLU A 84 -10.93 -1.93 -8.99
C GLU A 84 -10.16 -0.75 -9.61
N ALA A 85 -8.88 -0.59 -9.31
CA ALA A 85 -8.04 0.43 -9.94
C ALA A 85 -7.90 0.19 -11.46
N GLU A 86 -7.75 -1.05 -11.88
CA GLU A 86 -7.68 -1.42 -13.31
C GLU A 86 -8.99 -1.14 -14.03
N GLU A 87 -10.14 -1.41 -13.42
CA GLU A 87 -11.46 -1.05 -13.95
C GLU A 87 -11.57 0.46 -14.18
N ILE A 88 -11.14 1.27 -13.22
CA ILE A 88 -11.14 2.74 -13.36
C ILE A 88 -10.22 3.18 -14.49
N MET A 89 -9.02 2.59 -14.60
CA MET A 89 -8.09 2.91 -15.71
C MET A 89 -8.68 2.60 -17.07
N ASP A 90 -9.48 1.56 -17.19
CA ASP A 90 -10.11 1.19 -18.46
C ASP A 90 -11.35 2.03 -18.75
N GLU A 91 -12.27 2.15 -17.82
CA GLU A 91 -13.56 2.82 -18.00
C GLU A 91 -13.43 4.35 -18.15
N PHE A 92 -12.51 4.96 -17.42
CA PHE A 92 -12.31 6.42 -17.42
C PHE A 92 -11.14 6.90 -18.28
N LYS A 93 -10.57 6.01 -19.09
CA LYS A 93 -9.46 6.33 -19.96
C LYS A 93 -9.75 7.54 -20.86
N GLY A 94 -8.86 8.53 -20.84
CA GLY A 94 -8.98 9.72 -21.64
C GLY A 94 -10.02 10.74 -21.13
N THR A 95 -10.64 10.50 -19.98
CA THR A 95 -11.56 11.45 -19.38
C THR A 95 -10.89 12.33 -18.32
N ALA A 96 -11.46 13.50 -18.05
CA ALA A 96 -10.96 14.40 -16.99
C ALA A 96 -11.11 13.80 -15.58
N ALA A 97 -11.96 12.79 -15.40
CA ALA A 97 -12.19 12.14 -14.12
C ALA A 97 -11.14 11.04 -13.77
N LEU A 98 -10.31 10.63 -14.75
CA LEU A 98 -9.38 9.53 -14.55
C LEU A 98 -8.42 9.75 -13.37
N ASP A 99 -7.78 10.91 -13.29
CA ASP A 99 -6.81 11.18 -12.22
C ASP A 99 -7.48 11.18 -10.83
N ALA A 100 -8.70 11.69 -10.72
CA ALA A 100 -9.48 11.61 -9.47
C ALA A 100 -9.75 10.15 -9.07
N GLY A 101 -10.09 9.30 -10.02
CA GLY A 101 -10.30 7.87 -9.81
C GLY A 101 -9.02 7.14 -9.39
N LEU A 102 -7.90 7.43 -10.04
CA LEU A 102 -6.59 6.85 -9.69
C LEU A 102 -6.16 7.22 -8.27
N ILE A 103 -6.35 8.47 -7.86
CA ILE A 103 -6.04 8.92 -6.51
C ILE A 103 -6.92 8.18 -5.49
N SER A 104 -8.20 8.03 -5.76
CA SER A 104 -9.13 7.27 -4.91
C SER A 104 -8.65 5.83 -4.71
N SER A 105 -8.25 5.16 -5.78
CA SER A 105 -7.72 3.80 -5.72
C SER A 105 -6.41 3.73 -4.93
N ALA A 106 -5.51 4.68 -5.14
CA ALA A 106 -4.26 4.77 -4.39
C ALA A 106 -4.52 4.96 -2.89
N GLN A 107 -5.47 5.82 -2.50
CA GLN A 107 -5.84 6.01 -1.09
C GLN A 107 -6.45 4.75 -0.47
N ALA A 108 -7.18 3.94 -1.22
CA ALA A 108 -7.66 2.65 -0.74
C ALA A 108 -6.49 1.70 -0.43
N VAL A 109 -5.44 1.70 -1.24
CA VAL A 109 -4.19 0.98 -0.97
C VAL A 109 -3.55 1.49 0.32
N GLU A 110 -3.35 2.82 0.45
CA GLU A 110 -2.72 3.43 1.62
C GLU A 110 -3.45 3.08 2.92
N HIS A 111 -4.77 3.19 2.94
CA HIS A 111 -5.56 2.88 4.14
C HIS A 111 -5.52 1.41 4.52
N TYR A 112 -5.48 0.51 3.54
CA TYR A 112 -5.24 -0.91 3.80
C TYR A 112 -3.89 -1.12 4.49
N GLU A 113 -2.83 -0.53 3.97
CA GLU A 113 -1.48 -0.66 4.53
C GLU A 113 -1.36 0.00 5.90
N ILE A 114 -1.91 1.20 6.08
CA ILE A 114 -1.95 1.89 7.38
C ILE A 114 -2.59 1.00 8.44
N ALA A 115 -3.73 0.37 8.14
CA ALA A 115 -4.41 -0.53 9.06
C ALA A 115 -3.53 -1.74 9.41
N ARG A 116 -2.90 -2.35 8.42
CA ARG A 116 -2.06 -3.54 8.63
C ARG A 116 -0.77 -3.23 9.37
N TYR A 117 -0.08 -2.16 9.05
CA TYR A 117 1.13 -1.76 9.78
C TYR A 117 0.83 -1.37 11.22
N GLY A 118 -0.24 -0.63 11.49
CA GLY A 118 -0.67 -0.32 12.86
C GLY A 118 -0.94 -1.58 13.68
N THR A 119 -1.61 -2.56 13.09
CA THR A 119 -1.88 -3.86 13.71
C THR A 119 -0.59 -4.64 13.98
N LEU A 120 0.30 -4.74 13.00
CA LEU A 120 1.58 -5.44 13.15
C LEU A 120 2.48 -4.81 14.22
N ILE A 121 2.52 -3.48 14.33
CA ILE A 121 3.26 -2.78 15.38
C ILE A 121 2.72 -3.14 16.76
N ALA A 122 1.40 -3.10 16.93
CA ALA A 122 0.76 -3.45 18.20
C ALA A 122 1.07 -4.90 18.60
N TRP A 123 0.96 -5.83 17.67
CA TRP A 123 1.25 -7.24 17.91
C TRP A 123 2.74 -7.51 18.13
N ALA A 124 3.63 -6.83 17.40
CA ALA A 124 5.08 -6.94 17.60
C ALA A 124 5.47 -6.61 19.04
N ARG A 125 4.91 -5.53 19.60
CA ARG A 125 5.09 -5.19 21.03
C ARG A 125 4.58 -6.27 21.96
N GLN A 126 3.42 -6.82 21.66
CA GLN A 126 2.77 -7.83 22.50
C GLN A 126 3.54 -9.15 22.54
N ILE A 127 4.14 -9.56 21.43
CA ILE A 127 4.93 -10.80 21.35
C ILE A 127 6.42 -10.59 21.67
N GLY A 128 6.82 -9.38 22.07
CA GLY A 128 8.21 -9.07 22.44
C GLY A 128 9.17 -8.90 21.28
N LEU A 129 8.66 -8.66 20.06
CA LEU A 129 9.47 -8.43 18.86
C LEU A 129 9.73 -6.92 18.68
N ASP A 130 10.25 -6.27 19.72
CA ASP A 130 10.42 -4.81 19.77
C ASP A 130 11.34 -4.27 18.65
N LYS A 131 12.32 -5.05 18.21
CA LYS A 131 13.23 -4.65 17.13
C LYS A 131 12.53 -4.48 15.77
N ALA A 132 11.38 -5.11 15.56
CA ALA A 132 10.58 -4.94 14.35
C ALA A 132 9.80 -3.61 14.34
N VAL A 133 9.52 -3.06 15.51
CA VAL A 133 8.67 -1.86 15.64
C VAL A 133 9.20 -0.67 14.85
N PRO A 134 10.48 -0.27 14.93
CA PRO A 134 10.99 0.85 14.13
C PRO A 134 10.87 0.65 12.62
N LEU A 135 11.05 -0.58 12.14
CA LEU A 135 10.93 -0.94 10.72
C LEU A 135 9.49 -0.78 10.23
N LEU A 136 8.55 -1.35 10.97
CA LEU A 136 7.12 -1.27 10.67
C LEU A 136 6.59 0.17 10.81
N GLN A 137 7.08 0.92 11.81
CA GLN A 137 6.71 2.32 12.00
C GLN A 137 7.18 3.20 10.85
N ALA A 138 8.39 2.97 10.32
CA ALA A 138 8.89 3.69 9.16
C ALA A 138 7.96 3.49 7.95
N ASN A 139 7.51 2.26 7.71
CA ASN A 139 6.55 1.96 6.65
C ASN A 139 5.22 2.70 6.88
N LEU A 140 4.68 2.62 8.09
CA LEU A 140 3.43 3.31 8.45
C LEU A 140 3.54 4.82 8.22
N ASP A 141 4.63 5.44 8.62
CA ASP A 141 4.84 6.88 8.50
C ASP A 141 4.90 7.32 7.02
N GLU A 142 5.55 6.54 6.16
CA GLU A 142 5.58 6.78 4.72
C GLU A 142 4.17 6.67 4.11
N GLU A 143 3.39 5.65 4.47
CA GLU A 143 2.01 5.47 3.98
C GLU A 143 1.10 6.63 4.41
N ALA A 144 1.18 7.03 5.67
CA ALA A 144 0.40 8.15 6.18
C ALA A 144 0.78 9.48 5.49
N ALA A 145 2.06 9.68 5.19
CA ALA A 145 2.52 10.86 4.45
C ALA A 145 2.03 10.85 3.00
N THR A 146 2.07 9.70 2.34
CA THR A 146 1.58 9.52 0.97
C THR A 146 0.07 9.78 0.89
N ASP A 147 -0.71 9.23 1.82
CA ASP A 147 -2.15 9.47 1.88
C ASP A 147 -2.50 10.97 1.98
N LYS A 148 -1.79 11.70 2.82
CA LYS A 148 -1.95 13.18 2.93
C LYS A 148 -1.62 13.92 1.64
N LYS A 149 -0.56 13.52 0.94
CA LYS A 149 -0.19 14.09 -0.37
C LYS A 149 -1.27 13.81 -1.40
N LEU A 150 -1.81 12.61 -1.43
CA LEU A 150 -2.90 12.21 -2.33
C LEU A 150 -4.17 13.03 -2.06
N THR A 151 -4.55 13.23 -0.80
CA THR A 151 -5.69 14.08 -0.44
C THR A 151 -5.49 15.51 -0.98
N LYS A 152 -4.32 16.09 -0.76
CA LYS A 152 -4.00 17.43 -1.25
C LYS A 152 -4.10 17.52 -2.78
N LEU A 153 -3.52 16.53 -3.49
CA LEU A 153 -3.56 16.49 -4.95
C LEU A 153 -5.01 16.36 -5.47
N ALA A 154 -5.82 15.53 -4.82
CA ALA A 154 -7.24 15.37 -5.16
C ALA A 154 -8.00 16.69 -5.01
N GLU A 155 -7.89 17.33 -3.86
CA GLU A 155 -8.66 18.53 -3.51
C GLU A 155 -8.22 19.76 -4.31
N THR A 156 -6.93 19.92 -4.57
CA THR A 156 -6.40 21.13 -5.22
C THR A 156 -6.30 21.04 -6.74
N ALA A 157 -6.28 19.85 -7.33
CA ALA A 157 -6.05 19.66 -8.76
C ALA A 157 -7.02 18.68 -9.42
N ALA A 158 -7.01 17.42 -9.03
CA ALA A 158 -7.72 16.37 -9.77
C ALA A 158 -9.25 16.51 -9.74
N ASN A 159 -9.83 16.73 -8.56
CA ASN A 159 -11.29 16.87 -8.41
C ASN A 159 -11.84 18.14 -9.07
N PRO A 160 -11.22 19.33 -8.89
CA PRO A 160 -11.66 20.54 -9.59
C PRO A 160 -11.57 20.41 -11.11
N LYS A 161 -10.53 19.76 -11.64
CA LYS A 161 -10.39 19.52 -13.09
C LYS A 161 -11.49 18.58 -13.60
N ALA A 162 -11.77 17.50 -12.89
CA ALA A 162 -12.81 16.54 -13.24
C ALA A 162 -14.20 17.22 -13.29
N LYS A 163 -14.50 18.06 -12.32
CA LYS A 163 -15.78 18.80 -12.25
C LYS A 163 -15.96 19.80 -13.38
N LYS A 164 -14.89 20.51 -13.77
CA LYS A 164 -14.95 21.54 -14.85
C LYS A 164 -15.23 20.97 -16.24
N ALA A 165 -14.94 19.70 -16.46
CA ALA A 165 -15.14 19.01 -17.72
C ALA A 165 -16.57 18.44 -17.89
N ALA A 166 -17.42 18.59 -16.89
CA ALA A 166 -18.81 18.13 -16.89
C ALA A 166 -19.77 19.15 -17.53
#